data_5a73cd3f9b270c558b3b6ff0d341ccee
#
_entry.id   5a73cd3f9b270c558b3b6ff0d341ccee
#
_cell.length_a   1.000
_cell.length_b   1.000
_cell.length_c   1.000
_cell.angle_alpha   90.00
_cell.angle_beta   90.00
_cell.angle_gamma   90.00
#
_symmetry.space_group_name_H-M   'P 1'
#
loop_
_entity.id
_entity.type
_entity.pdbx_description
1 polymer ?
#
loop_
_entity_poly.entity_id
_entity_poly.type
_entity_poly.pdbx_seq_one_letter_code
_entity_poly.pdbx_strand_id
1 'polypeptide(L)'
;MNERIPPHSIEAEKSVLGSVLQSKEALFEVLEILEPEDFYSEHHKEVFEAVRELNRRSEPVDILTVSEELKKRNTLAMDGGRAFVASL
;
A
#
# COMPACT_ATOMS: atom_id res chain seq x y z
N MET A 1 15.43 12.60 24.28
CA MET A 1 15.14 12.19 23.91
C MET A 1 14.84 11.62 23.52
N ASN A 2 14.74 11.63 23.50
CA ASN A 2 14.50 10.94 23.02
C ASN A 2 14.23 10.82 21.89
N GLU A 3 14.88 10.93 21.24
CA GLU A 3 14.57 10.67 20.06
C GLU A 3 14.21 9.50 19.93
N ARG A 4 13.37 9.40 19.42
CA ARG A 4 13.02 8.08 19.37
C ARG A 4 12.48 7.77 18.03
N ILE A 5 12.60 6.51 17.63
CA ILE A 5 11.97 6.01 16.41
C ILE A 5 10.48 5.99 16.64
N PRO A 6 9.69 6.61 15.76
CA PRO A 6 8.24 6.57 15.92
C PRO A 6 7.74 5.12 15.94
N PRO A 7 6.72 4.86 16.73
CA PRO A 7 6.15 3.51 16.74
C PRO A 7 5.70 3.09 15.34
N HIS A 8 5.93 1.83 15.05
CA HIS A 8 5.43 1.28 13.79
C HIS A 8 4.98 -0.15 14.03
N SER A 9 4.17 -0.66 13.15
CA SER A 9 3.69 -2.03 13.22
C SER A 9 3.43 -2.53 11.82
N ILE A 10 4.21 -3.53 11.43
CA ILE A 10 4.03 -4.15 10.12
C ILE A 10 2.64 -4.74 10.01
N GLU A 11 2.14 -5.33 11.09
CA GLU A 11 0.79 -5.89 11.08
C GLU A 11 -0.27 -4.82 10.87
N ALA A 12 -0.10 -3.67 11.52
CA ALA A 12 -1.05 -2.59 11.33
C ALA A 12 -1.02 -2.08 9.89
N GLU A 13 0.18 -1.97 9.33
CA GLU A 13 0.31 -1.53 7.94
C GLU A 13 -0.37 -2.50 6.98
N LYS A 14 -0.20 -3.80 7.22
CA LYS A 14 -0.86 -4.80 6.41
C LYS A 14 -2.38 -4.67 6.51
N SER A 15 -2.89 -4.43 7.72
CA SER A 15 -4.32 -4.27 7.92
C SER A 15 -4.87 -3.08 7.15
N VAL A 16 -4.15 -1.96 7.22
CA VAL A 16 -4.57 -0.75 6.51
C VAL A 16 -4.61 -1.02 5.00
N LEU A 17 -3.56 -1.60 4.46
CA LEU A 17 -3.50 -1.86 3.03
C LEU A 17 -4.52 -2.90 2.62
N GLY A 18 -4.75 -3.92 3.45
CA GLY A 18 -5.76 -4.91 3.17
C GLY A 18 -7.15 -4.28 3.09
N SER A 19 -7.43 -3.36 4.00
CA SER A 19 -8.71 -2.64 3.99
C SER A 19 -8.88 -1.83 2.72
N VAL A 20 -7.80 -1.17 2.30
CA VAL A 20 -7.82 -0.36 1.08
C VAL A 20 -8.16 -1.21 -0.13
N LEU A 21 -7.64 -2.43 -0.17
CA LEU A 21 -7.89 -3.32 -1.31
C LEU A 21 -9.29 -3.87 -1.34
N GLN A 22 -9.99 -3.84 -0.20
CA GLN A 22 -11.31 -4.46 -0.09
C GLN A 22 -12.44 -3.46 -0.01
N SER A 23 -12.16 -2.20 0.28
CA SER A 23 -13.21 -1.23 0.53
C SER A 23 -12.85 0.12 -0.08
N LYS A 24 -13.74 0.61 -0.94
CA LYS A 24 -13.55 1.90 -1.57
C LYS A 24 -13.59 3.02 -0.53
N GLU A 25 -14.42 2.85 0.50
CA GLU A 25 -14.49 3.85 1.55
C GLU A 25 -13.18 3.93 2.31
N ALA A 26 -12.60 2.77 2.62
CA ALA A 26 -11.31 2.74 3.30
C ALA A 26 -10.24 3.36 2.43
N LEU A 27 -10.28 3.07 1.13
CA LEU A 27 -9.33 3.65 0.19
C LEU A 27 -9.34 5.17 0.27
N PHE A 28 -10.52 5.77 0.18
CA PHE A 28 -10.60 7.23 0.18
C PHE A 28 -10.17 7.82 1.51
N GLU A 29 -10.54 7.18 2.62
CA GLU A 29 -10.12 7.66 3.93
C GLU A 29 -8.61 7.61 4.10
N VAL A 30 -8.01 6.50 3.71
CA VAL A 30 -6.58 6.32 3.88
C VAL A 30 -5.81 7.30 3.01
N LEU A 31 -6.28 7.51 1.77
CA LEU A 31 -5.60 8.44 0.87
C LEU A 31 -5.64 9.88 1.39
N GLU A 32 -6.65 10.23 2.19
CA GLU A 32 -6.72 11.56 2.77
C GLU A 32 -5.77 11.74 3.94
N ILE A 33 -5.46 10.65 4.63
CA ILE A 33 -4.75 10.74 5.91
C ILE A 33 -3.27 10.41 5.76
N LEU A 34 -2.94 9.44 4.92
CA LEU A 34 -1.59 8.88 4.88
C LEU A 34 -0.86 9.24 3.59
N GLU A 35 0.47 9.30 3.73
CA GLU A 35 1.40 9.43 2.61
C GLU A 35 2.27 8.18 2.58
N PRO A 36 2.93 7.89 1.45
CA PRO A 36 3.82 6.72 1.41
C PRO A 36 4.86 6.71 2.52
N GLU A 37 5.36 7.90 2.88
CA GLU A 37 6.38 8.02 3.92
C GLU A 37 5.90 7.58 5.28
N ASP A 38 4.60 7.49 5.48
CA ASP A 38 4.05 7.05 6.77
C ASP A 38 4.21 5.56 6.99
N PHE A 39 4.55 4.81 5.96
CA PHE A 39 4.76 3.37 6.09
C PHE A 39 6.21 3.09 6.42
N TYR A 40 6.43 2.16 7.34
CA TYR A 40 7.79 1.76 7.70
C TYR A 40 8.37 0.79 6.68
N SER A 41 7.57 -0.17 6.24
CA SER A 41 8.03 -1.18 5.29
C SER A 41 8.16 -0.59 3.90
N GLU A 42 9.32 -0.79 3.26
CA GLU A 42 9.51 -0.33 1.90
C GLU A 42 8.52 -0.97 0.94
N HIS A 43 8.24 -2.25 1.14
CA HIS A 43 7.25 -2.92 0.30
C HIS A 43 5.89 -2.27 0.43
N HIS A 44 5.52 -1.90 1.65
CA HIS A 44 4.22 -1.26 1.88
C HIS A 44 4.17 0.14 1.27
N LYS A 45 5.29 0.87 1.34
CA LYS A 45 5.35 2.17 0.68
C LYS A 45 5.07 2.03 -0.81
N GLU A 46 5.68 1.01 -1.43
CA GLU A 46 5.51 0.79 -2.86
C GLU A 46 4.08 0.41 -3.20
N VAL A 47 3.47 -0.45 -2.36
CA VAL A 47 2.08 -0.80 -2.57
C VAL A 47 1.20 0.43 -2.47
N PHE A 48 1.44 1.27 -1.46
CA PHE A 48 0.63 2.46 -1.28
C PHE A 48 0.79 3.42 -2.46
N GLU A 49 2.01 3.57 -2.97
CA GLU A 49 2.23 4.41 -4.13
C GLU A 49 1.48 3.88 -5.35
N ALA A 50 1.47 2.57 -5.53
CA ALA A 50 0.72 1.97 -6.64
C ALA A 50 -0.77 2.24 -6.49
N VAL A 51 -1.29 2.09 -5.28
CA VAL A 51 -2.69 2.37 -4.99
C VAL A 51 -3.02 3.82 -5.33
N ARG A 52 -2.18 4.73 -4.87
CA ARG A 52 -2.40 6.16 -5.08
C ARG A 52 -2.41 6.49 -6.56
N GLU A 53 -1.49 5.91 -7.32
CA GLU A 53 -1.41 6.17 -8.75
C GLU A 53 -2.62 5.62 -9.49
N LEU A 54 -3.05 4.41 -9.14
CA LEU A 54 -4.24 3.84 -9.75
C LEU A 54 -5.46 4.72 -9.51
N ASN A 55 -5.60 5.19 -8.28
CA ASN A 55 -6.71 6.06 -7.94
C ASN A 55 -6.63 7.38 -8.70
N ARG A 56 -5.43 7.92 -8.85
CA ARG A 56 -5.25 9.17 -9.58
C ARG A 56 -5.71 9.02 -11.03
N ARG A 57 -5.51 7.83 -11.61
CA ARG A 57 -5.93 7.55 -12.97
C ARG A 57 -7.37 7.07 -13.05
N SER A 58 -8.08 7.07 -11.94
CA SER A 58 -9.47 6.62 -11.87
C SER A 58 -9.61 5.15 -12.26
N GLU A 59 -8.61 4.35 -11.95
CA GLU A 59 -8.65 2.93 -12.21
C GLU A 59 -9.04 2.18 -10.94
N PRO A 60 -9.65 1.00 -11.09
CA PRO A 60 -10.01 0.22 -9.91
C PRO A 60 -8.76 -0.16 -9.11
N VAL A 61 -8.93 -0.28 -7.80
CA VAL A 61 -7.85 -0.67 -6.90
C VAL A 61 -8.22 -2.00 -6.28
N ASP A 62 -7.53 -3.04 -6.69
CA ASP A 62 -7.76 -4.39 -6.16
C ASP A 62 -6.45 -5.18 -6.29
N ILE A 63 -6.49 -6.45 -5.87
CA ILE A 63 -5.29 -7.28 -5.88
C ILE A 63 -4.68 -7.36 -7.27
N LEU A 64 -5.51 -7.52 -8.28
CA LEU A 64 -5.02 -7.67 -9.65
C LEU A 64 -4.38 -6.39 -10.16
N THR A 65 -5.08 -5.27 -10.04
CA THR A 65 -4.58 -4.01 -10.60
C THR A 65 -3.34 -3.54 -9.87
N VAL A 66 -3.30 -3.71 -8.54
CA VAL A 66 -2.13 -3.31 -7.77
C VAL A 66 -0.94 -4.19 -8.14
N SER A 67 -1.17 -5.49 -8.28
CA SER A 67 -0.09 -6.40 -8.67
C SER A 67 0.49 -6.03 -10.03
N GLU A 68 -0.37 -5.71 -10.97
CA GLU A 68 0.08 -5.32 -12.30
C GLU A 68 0.83 -3.99 -12.29
N GLU A 69 0.37 -3.06 -11.47
CA GLU A 69 1.06 -1.78 -11.36
C GLU A 69 2.44 -1.95 -10.74
N LEU A 70 2.57 -2.79 -9.72
CA LEU A 70 3.86 -3.06 -9.10
C LEU A 70 4.81 -3.71 -10.10
N LYS A 71 4.30 -4.64 -10.90
CA LYS A 71 5.08 -5.30 -11.91
C LYS A 71 5.59 -4.30 -12.95
N LYS A 72 4.71 -3.41 -13.37
CA LYS A 72 5.05 -2.39 -14.34
C LYS A 72 6.14 -1.46 -13.80
N ARG A 73 6.09 -1.15 -12.52
CA ARG A 73 7.06 -0.29 -11.88
C ARG A 73 8.37 -0.98 -11.55
N ASN A 74 8.38 -2.31 -11.59
CA ASN A 74 9.57 -3.10 -11.29
C ASN A 74 10.11 -2.77 -9.91
N THR A 75 9.22 -2.83 -8.90
CA THR A 75 9.56 -2.47 -7.54
C THR A 75 9.96 -3.70 -6.73
N LEU A 76 10.44 -3.45 -5.49
CA LEU A 76 10.76 -4.54 -4.58
C LEU A 76 9.54 -5.37 -4.22
N ALA A 77 8.40 -4.70 -4.07
CA ALA A 77 7.16 -5.41 -3.73
C ALA A 77 6.76 -6.41 -4.81
N MET A 78 7.27 -6.22 -6.02
CA MET A 78 6.99 -7.12 -7.11
C MET A 78 7.53 -8.54 -6.85
N ASP A 79 8.56 -8.66 -6.02
CA ASP A 79 9.13 -9.97 -5.72
C ASP A 79 8.10 -10.93 -5.14
N GLY A 80 7.20 -10.42 -4.31
CA GLY A 80 6.11 -11.23 -3.80
C GLY A 80 4.97 -11.37 -4.79
N GLY A 81 4.93 -10.48 -5.77
CA GLY A 81 3.94 -10.49 -6.81
C GLY A 81 2.53 -10.45 -6.25
N ARG A 82 1.64 -11.14 -6.96
CA ARG A 82 0.26 -11.17 -6.55
C ARG A 82 0.08 -11.82 -5.18
N ALA A 83 0.91 -12.81 -4.86
CA ALA A 83 0.82 -13.49 -3.58
C ALA A 83 1.09 -12.51 -2.43
N PHE A 84 2.07 -11.63 -2.60
CA PHE A 84 2.37 -10.65 -1.56
C PHE A 84 1.18 -9.71 -1.36
N VAL A 85 0.63 -9.19 -2.45
CA VAL A 85 -0.50 -8.27 -2.37
C VAL A 85 -1.71 -8.96 -1.76
N ALA A 86 -1.94 -10.22 -2.14
CA ALA A 86 -3.08 -10.97 -1.64
C ALA A 86 -2.97 -11.26 -0.15
N SER A 87 -1.76 -11.23 0.40
CA SER A 87 -1.55 -11.51 1.82
C SER A 87 -1.76 -10.30 2.72
N LEU A 88 -2.00 -9.16 2.15
CA LEU A 88 -2.20 -7.94 2.92
C LEU A 88 -3.52 -7.93 3.67
#